data_e0924308f6ccd9f59c7c177bc1c7f503
#
_entry.id   e0924308f6ccd9f59c7c177bc1c7f503
#
_cell.length_a   1.000
_cell.length_b   1.000
_cell.length_c   1.000
_cell.angle_alpha   90.00
_cell.angle_beta   90.00
_cell.angle_gamma   90.00
#
_symmetry.space_group_name_H-M   'P 1'
#
loop_
_entity.id
_entity.type
_entity.pdbx_description
1 polymer ?
#
loop_
_entity_poly.entity_id
_entity_poly.type
_entity_poly.pdbx_seq_one_letter_code
_entity_poly.pdbx_strand_id
1 'polypeptide(L)'
;MENILKKIINRKKEKIIEYKKNYSTEQIFKNIKNFKSYIDFKAKLKERDIAGELSIIAEIKKASPSAGILRNNFNHIDIAKSYIDNGAPFLSILTEEDFFLGKLDHINDIKKNYTIPILCKDFFIDTFQVALAKSFGADCILIILSAVDNQLAKDLYETANELNISTLIEVHSTKEAEQALSFENSLIGINNRNLDTLKVSLNTTVDLVKIVDSHKNPLVCESGIKSVDDIENIIVNSGIYNFIIGESLLKSPDIGVKLKQLTQISL
;
A
#
# COMPACT_ATOMS: atom_id res chain seq x y z
N MET A 1 -27.82 4.28 -0.51
CA MET A 1 -27.00 3.10 -0.13
C MET A 1 -25.83 3.58 0.68
N GLU A 2 -25.50 2.88 1.75
CA GLU A 2 -24.33 3.25 2.57
C GLU A 2 -23.05 3.06 1.75
N ASN A 3 -22.16 4.07 1.77
CA ASN A 3 -20.88 4.08 1.07
C ASN A 3 -20.00 2.92 1.55
N ILE A 4 -19.33 2.23 0.64
CA ILE A 4 -18.50 1.06 0.95
C ILE A 4 -17.38 1.40 1.96
N LEU A 5 -16.77 2.57 1.87
CA LEU A 5 -15.75 3.04 2.81
C LEU A 5 -16.29 3.09 4.23
N LYS A 6 -17.50 3.64 4.45
CA LYS A 6 -18.14 3.68 5.77
C LYS A 6 -18.38 2.28 6.33
N LYS A 7 -18.82 1.33 5.49
CA LYS A 7 -19.01 -0.06 5.92
C LYS A 7 -17.69 -0.69 6.38
N ILE A 8 -16.62 -0.49 5.60
CA ILE A 8 -15.28 -1.01 5.95
C ILE A 8 -14.81 -0.39 7.27
N ILE A 9 -14.92 0.92 7.43
CA ILE A 9 -14.51 1.62 8.67
C ILE A 9 -15.30 1.13 9.88
N ASN A 10 -16.61 0.97 9.76
CA ASN A 10 -17.44 0.47 10.86
C ASN A 10 -17.02 -0.95 11.27
N ARG A 11 -16.81 -1.82 10.28
CA ARG A 11 -16.35 -3.18 10.54
C ARG A 11 -14.94 -3.21 11.14
N LYS A 12 -14.05 -2.33 10.67
CA LYS A 12 -12.69 -2.22 11.21
C LYS A 12 -12.68 -1.79 12.68
N LYS A 13 -13.58 -0.91 13.12
CA LYS A 13 -13.72 -0.55 14.54
C LYS A 13 -14.02 -1.78 15.42
N GLU A 14 -14.91 -2.66 14.97
CA GLU A 14 -15.21 -3.91 15.67
C GLU A 14 -13.98 -4.82 15.74
N LYS A 15 -13.27 -4.98 14.61
CA LYS A 15 -12.04 -5.79 14.52
C LYS A 15 -10.93 -5.28 15.43
N ILE A 16 -10.76 -3.98 15.55
CA ILE A 16 -9.76 -3.41 16.47
C ILE A 16 -10.06 -3.78 17.92
N ILE A 17 -11.33 -3.82 18.33
CA ILE A 17 -11.71 -4.28 19.67
C ILE A 17 -11.31 -5.75 19.87
N GLU A 18 -11.51 -6.60 18.86
CA GLU A 18 -11.08 -8.00 18.88
C GLU A 18 -9.55 -8.10 18.96
N TYR A 19 -8.83 -7.32 18.15
CA TYR A 19 -7.36 -7.31 18.17
C TYR A 19 -6.79 -6.86 19.52
N LYS A 20 -7.34 -5.80 20.12
CA LYS A 20 -6.92 -5.33 21.46
C LYS A 20 -7.15 -6.35 22.58
N LYS A 21 -8.10 -7.30 22.40
CA LYS A 21 -8.29 -8.44 23.33
C LYS A 21 -7.26 -9.55 23.09
N ASN A 22 -6.88 -9.79 21.82
CA ASN A 22 -6.03 -10.92 21.42
C ASN A 22 -4.53 -10.59 21.46
N TYR A 23 -4.15 -9.32 21.34
CA TYR A 23 -2.77 -8.86 21.29
C TYR A 23 -2.50 -7.86 22.40
N SER A 24 -1.79 -8.26 23.44
CA SER A 24 -1.37 -7.33 24.50
C SER A 24 -0.26 -6.40 23.98
N THR A 25 -0.23 -5.18 24.51
CA THR A 25 0.81 -4.19 24.20
C THR A 25 2.20 -4.75 24.45
N GLU A 26 2.39 -5.48 25.57
CA GLU A 26 3.66 -6.13 25.91
C GLU A 26 4.10 -7.13 24.84
N GLN A 27 3.19 -7.98 24.38
CA GLN A 27 3.47 -8.96 23.33
C GLN A 27 3.83 -8.29 22.00
N ILE A 28 3.12 -7.22 21.62
CA ILE A 28 3.38 -6.43 20.41
C ILE A 28 4.80 -5.86 20.47
N PHE A 29 5.17 -5.16 21.52
CA PHE A 29 6.51 -4.56 21.64
C PHE A 29 7.62 -5.61 21.76
N LYS A 30 7.36 -6.76 22.41
CA LYS A 30 8.28 -7.89 22.39
C LYS A 30 8.53 -8.43 20.99
N ASN A 31 7.46 -8.57 20.18
CA ASN A 31 7.58 -9.02 18.80
C ASN A 31 8.35 -8.00 17.95
N ILE A 32 8.05 -6.70 18.08
CA ILE A 32 8.78 -5.63 17.39
C ILE A 32 10.29 -5.71 17.72
N LYS A 33 10.65 -5.83 19.00
CA LYS A 33 12.06 -5.90 19.43
C LYS A 33 12.79 -7.15 18.89
N ASN A 34 12.08 -8.25 18.78
CA ASN A 34 12.65 -9.53 18.34
C ASN A 34 12.73 -9.66 16.82
N PHE A 35 11.96 -8.88 16.08
CA PHE A 35 11.96 -8.90 14.62
C PHE A 35 13.22 -8.21 14.08
N LYS A 36 14.01 -8.90 13.23
CA LYS A 36 15.33 -8.44 12.76
C LYS A 36 15.39 -8.03 11.29
N SER A 37 14.30 -8.24 10.53
CA SER A 37 14.31 -8.08 9.08
C SER A 37 13.53 -6.85 8.61
N TYR A 38 13.47 -5.78 9.43
CA TYR A 38 12.88 -4.52 8.97
C TYR A 38 13.74 -3.86 7.91
N ILE A 39 13.07 -3.28 6.93
CA ILE A 39 13.69 -2.54 5.82
C ILE A 39 13.09 -1.14 5.82
N ASP A 40 13.92 -0.10 5.64
CA ASP A 40 13.40 1.25 5.42
C ASP A 40 12.79 1.30 4.01
N PHE A 41 11.47 1.13 3.97
CA PHE A 41 10.70 1.09 2.73
C PHE A 41 10.85 2.40 1.94
N LYS A 42 10.73 3.54 2.62
CA LYS A 42 10.84 4.86 2.01
C LYS A 42 12.24 5.11 1.46
N ALA A 43 13.30 4.82 2.23
CA ALA A 43 14.67 5.00 1.78
C ALA A 43 14.98 4.14 0.55
N LYS A 44 14.55 2.88 0.55
CA LYS A 44 14.70 1.98 -0.60
C LYS A 44 13.96 2.48 -1.84
N LEU A 45 12.73 2.98 -1.68
CA LEU A 45 11.96 3.52 -2.81
C LEU A 45 12.60 4.80 -3.34
N LYS A 46 13.09 5.67 -2.44
CA LYS A 46 13.78 6.91 -2.81
C LYS A 46 15.09 6.66 -3.55
N GLU A 47 15.86 5.65 -3.14
CA GLU A 47 17.09 5.23 -3.84
C GLU A 47 16.80 4.89 -5.31
N ARG A 48 15.75 4.09 -5.57
CA ARG A 48 15.34 3.69 -6.91
C ARG A 48 14.75 4.85 -7.72
N ASP A 49 13.95 5.69 -7.07
CA ASP A 49 13.34 6.87 -7.68
C ASP A 49 14.41 7.87 -8.18
N ILE A 50 15.43 8.15 -7.37
CA ILE A 50 16.58 8.99 -7.75
C ILE A 50 17.38 8.36 -8.91
N ALA A 51 17.46 7.04 -8.96
CA ALA A 51 18.12 6.33 -10.07
C ALA A 51 17.27 6.28 -11.35
N GLY A 52 16.03 6.80 -11.33
CA GLY A 52 15.09 6.73 -12.46
C GLY A 52 14.60 5.30 -12.74
N GLU A 53 14.66 4.42 -11.74
CA GLU A 53 14.25 3.03 -11.89
C GLU A 53 12.76 2.84 -11.66
N LEU A 54 12.08 2.18 -12.61
CA LEU A 54 10.70 1.77 -12.44
C LEU A 54 10.54 0.86 -11.22
N SER A 55 9.64 1.21 -10.31
CA SER A 55 9.33 0.44 -9.11
C SER A 55 7.88 -0.03 -9.11
N ILE A 56 7.65 -1.32 -9.31
CA ILE A 56 6.33 -1.93 -9.13
C ILE A 56 6.27 -2.52 -7.71
N ILE A 57 5.42 -1.91 -6.88
CA ILE A 57 5.01 -2.43 -5.58
C ILE A 57 3.90 -3.44 -5.87
N ALA A 58 4.27 -4.73 -5.98
CA ALA A 58 3.37 -5.77 -6.43
C ALA A 58 2.38 -6.14 -5.30
N GLU A 59 1.08 -5.98 -5.58
CA GLU A 59 0.06 -6.14 -4.56
C GLU A 59 -0.49 -7.56 -4.51
N ILE A 60 -0.54 -8.13 -3.31
CA ILE A 60 -1.12 -9.45 -2.99
C ILE A 60 -2.46 -9.24 -2.28
N LYS A 61 -3.55 -9.61 -2.96
CA LYS A 61 -4.91 -9.59 -2.41
C LYS A 61 -5.78 -10.71 -2.97
N LYS A 62 -6.61 -11.32 -2.14
CA LYS A 62 -7.51 -12.39 -2.54
C LYS A 62 -8.76 -11.86 -3.24
N ALA A 63 -9.31 -10.76 -2.72
CA ALA A 63 -10.55 -10.15 -3.19
C ALA A 63 -10.52 -8.64 -3.10
N SER A 64 -11.50 -7.97 -3.70
CA SER A 64 -11.80 -6.56 -3.48
C SER A 64 -13.30 -6.27 -3.65
N PRO A 65 -13.84 -5.20 -3.04
CA PRO A 65 -15.25 -4.82 -3.20
C PRO A 65 -15.68 -4.59 -4.65
N SER A 66 -14.74 -4.11 -5.50
CA SER A 66 -15.04 -3.79 -6.91
C SER A 66 -14.92 -4.97 -7.86
N ALA A 67 -14.12 -5.98 -7.54
CA ALA A 67 -13.80 -7.08 -8.47
C ALA A 67 -14.19 -8.47 -7.93
N GLY A 68 -14.66 -8.56 -6.67
CA GLY A 68 -14.92 -9.86 -6.02
C GLY A 68 -13.63 -10.65 -5.80
N ILE A 69 -13.72 -11.97 -5.86
CA ILE A 69 -12.55 -12.86 -5.74
C ILE A 69 -11.70 -12.77 -7.01
N LEU A 70 -10.42 -12.40 -6.84
CA LEU A 70 -9.45 -12.25 -7.92
C LEU A 70 -8.76 -13.58 -8.28
N ARG A 71 -8.51 -14.43 -7.27
CA ARG A 71 -7.93 -15.78 -7.46
C ARG A 71 -8.61 -16.78 -6.54
N ASN A 72 -9.19 -17.83 -7.13
CA ASN A 72 -9.80 -18.92 -6.36
C ASN A 72 -8.74 -19.73 -5.59
N ASN A 73 -7.65 -20.10 -6.26
CA ASN A 73 -6.50 -20.77 -5.66
C ASN A 73 -5.51 -19.73 -5.14
N PHE A 74 -5.88 -19.01 -4.07
CA PHE A 74 -5.04 -17.98 -3.46
C PHE A 74 -4.06 -18.60 -2.47
N ASN A 75 -2.76 -18.47 -2.77
CA ASN A 75 -1.67 -18.76 -1.83
C ASN A 75 -0.73 -17.54 -1.83
N HIS A 76 -0.67 -16.81 -0.72
CA HIS A 76 0.12 -15.58 -0.60
C HIS A 76 1.62 -15.82 -0.73
N ILE A 77 2.14 -16.98 -0.29
CA ILE A 77 3.56 -17.35 -0.41
C ILE A 77 3.94 -17.61 -1.87
N ASP A 78 3.13 -18.39 -2.60
CA ASP A 78 3.39 -18.70 -4.01
C ASP A 78 3.31 -17.44 -4.88
N ILE A 79 2.36 -16.55 -4.58
CA ILE A 79 2.23 -15.25 -5.26
C ILE A 79 3.44 -14.37 -4.96
N ALA A 80 3.85 -14.25 -3.67
CA ALA A 80 5.03 -13.49 -3.28
C ALA A 80 6.29 -14.03 -3.96
N LYS A 81 6.48 -15.35 -3.95
CA LYS A 81 7.58 -16.01 -4.65
C LYS A 81 7.61 -15.64 -6.12
N SER A 82 6.47 -15.76 -6.80
CA SER A 82 6.38 -15.43 -8.23
C SER A 82 6.71 -13.97 -8.50
N TYR A 83 6.26 -13.03 -7.67
CA TYR A 83 6.60 -11.62 -7.82
C TYR A 83 8.10 -11.35 -7.61
N ILE A 84 8.69 -11.92 -6.56
CA ILE A 84 10.11 -11.75 -6.21
C ILE A 84 11.00 -12.35 -7.30
N ASP A 85 10.72 -13.58 -7.74
CA ASP A 85 11.48 -14.27 -8.80
C ASP A 85 11.40 -13.53 -10.16
N ASN A 86 10.37 -12.69 -10.33
CA ASN A 86 10.19 -11.89 -11.53
C ASN A 86 10.53 -10.40 -11.35
N GLY A 87 11.25 -10.07 -10.27
CA GLY A 87 11.90 -8.77 -10.09
C GLY A 87 11.07 -7.70 -9.39
N ALA A 88 9.99 -8.04 -8.67
CA ALA A 88 9.30 -7.06 -7.84
C ALA A 88 10.24 -6.56 -6.71
N PRO A 89 10.52 -5.25 -6.64
CA PRO A 89 11.38 -4.71 -5.60
C PRO A 89 10.66 -4.48 -4.26
N PHE A 90 9.33 -4.45 -4.27
CA PHE A 90 8.46 -4.22 -3.12
C PHE A 90 7.18 -5.04 -3.21
N LEU A 91 6.59 -5.36 -2.06
CA LEU A 91 5.26 -5.96 -1.98
C LEU A 91 4.29 -5.05 -1.23
N SER A 92 3.02 -5.09 -1.63
CA SER A 92 1.87 -4.55 -0.90
C SER A 92 0.97 -5.70 -0.50
N ILE A 93 0.69 -5.87 0.79
CA ILE A 93 -0.08 -7.00 1.30
C ILE A 93 -1.39 -6.49 1.89
N LEU A 94 -2.51 -6.88 1.29
CA LEU A 94 -3.82 -6.61 1.86
C LEU A 94 -4.00 -7.42 3.15
N THR A 95 -4.29 -6.71 4.25
CA THR A 95 -4.52 -7.32 5.57
C THR A 95 -5.95 -7.13 6.08
N GLU A 96 -6.76 -6.34 5.37
CA GLU A 96 -8.19 -6.20 5.66
C GLU A 96 -8.92 -7.53 5.43
N GLU A 97 -9.64 -8.02 6.48
CA GLU A 97 -10.12 -9.42 6.52
C GLU A 97 -11.47 -9.64 5.84
N ASP A 98 -12.41 -8.70 6.00
CA ASP A 98 -13.82 -8.95 5.67
C ASP A 98 -14.14 -8.64 4.18
N PHE A 99 -13.54 -7.60 3.61
CA PHE A 99 -13.83 -7.14 2.24
C PHE A 99 -12.74 -7.51 1.24
N PHE A 100 -11.49 -7.67 1.71
CA PHE A 100 -10.35 -8.03 0.86
C PHE A 100 -9.85 -9.45 1.13
N LEU A 101 -10.38 -10.12 2.15
CA LEU A 101 -10.03 -11.46 2.59
C LEU A 101 -8.51 -11.61 2.87
N GLY A 102 -7.93 -10.53 3.42
CA GLY A 102 -6.53 -10.44 3.83
C GLY A 102 -6.29 -10.98 5.24
N LYS A 103 -5.03 -10.98 5.67
CA LYS A 103 -4.62 -11.30 7.05
C LYS A 103 -3.27 -10.68 7.36
N LEU A 104 -3.06 -10.23 8.62
CA LEU A 104 -1.76 -9.76 9.09
C LEU A 104 -0.68 -10.86 9.03
N ASP A 105 -1.07 -12.12 9.28
CA ASP A 105 -0.16 -13.27 9.19
C ASP A 105 0.52 -13.40 7.83
N HIS A 106 -0.12 -12.97 6.73
CA HIS A 106 0.48 -13.02 5.40
C HIS A 106 1.81 -12.25 5.34
N ILE A 107 1.92 -11.12 6.06
CA ILE A 107 3.16 -10.34 6.14
C ILE A 107 4.25 -11.17 6.83
N ASN A 108 3.95 -11.71 8.02
CA ASN A 108 4.91 -12.48 8.81
C ASN A 108 5.36 -13.75 8.05
N ASP A 109 4.45 -14.43 7.39
CA ASP A 109 4.76 -15.65 6.63
C ASP A 109 5.69 -15.34 5.45
N ILE A 110 5.47 -14.22 4.72
CA ILE A 110 6.37 -13.79 3.64
C ILE A 110 7.73 -13.38 4.22
N LYS A 111 7.77 -12.61 5.29
CA LYS A 111 9.02 -12.16 5.93
C LYS A 111 9.88 -13.29 6.49
N LYS A 112 9.30 -14.43 6.87
CA LYS A 112 10.05 -15.64 7.27
C LYS A 112 10.84 -16.25 6.12
N ASN A 113 10.37 -16.08 4.88
CA ASN A 113 10.92 -16.71 3.70
C ASN A 113 11.73 -15.75 2.82
N TYR A 114 11.44 -14.44 2.86
CA TYR A 114 12.00 -13.46 1.95
C TYR A 114 12.39 -12.16 2.63
N THR A 115 13.51 -11.59 2.21
CA THR A 115 13.95 -10.24 2.61
C THR A 115 13.51 -9.25 1.54
N ILE A 116 12.30 -8.69 1.70
CA ILE A 116 11.69 -7.73 0.77
C ILE A 116 10.92 -6.67 1.56
N PRO A 117 10.93 -5.38 1.12
CA PRO A 117 10.12 -4.34 1.75
C PRO A 117 8.62 -4.62 1.55
N ILE A 118 7.83 -4.52 2.65
CA ILE A 118 6.39 -4.80 2.64
C ILE A 118 5.58 -3.60 3.14
N LEU A 119 4.66 -3.13 2.30
CA LEU A 119 3.57 -2.24 2.69
C LEU A 119 2.40 -3.07 3.25
N CYS A 120 2.02 -2.81 4.51
CA CYS A 120 0.76 -3.29 5.09
C CYS A 120 -0.39 -2.42 4.58
N LYS A 121 -1.17 -2.95 3.66
CA LYS A 121 -2.29 -2.23 3.04
C LYS A 121 -3.60 -2.58 3.77
N ASP A 122 -4.03 -1.68 4.64
CA ASP A 122 -5.23 -1.79 5.47
C ASP A 122 -5.84 -0.40 5.71
N PHE A 123 -7.00 -0.34 6.38
CA PHE A 123 -7.61 0.89 6.85
C PHE A 123 -7.16 1.16 8.29
N PHE A 124 -6.16 2.02 8.44
CA PHE A 124 -5.63 2.42 9.73
C PHE A 124 -6.50 3.53 10.33
N ILE A 125 -7.21 3.22 11.41
CA ILE A 125 -8.14 4.12 12.11
C ILE A 125 -7.91 4.15 13.63
N ASP A 126 -6.81 3.57 14.09
CA ASP A 126 -6.38 3.55 15.50
C ASP A 126 -4.87 3.33 15.54
N THR A 127 -4.15 4.09 16.36
CA THR A 127 -2.67 4.02 16.47
C THR A 127 -2.17 2.65 16.91
N PHE A 128 -3.00 1.88 17.63
CA PHE A 128 -2.71 0.49 17.98
C PHE A 128 -2.39 -0.37 16.75
N GLN A 129 -3.07 -0.13 15.61
CA GLN A 129 -2.84 -0.90 14.39
C GLN A 129 -1.43 -0.68 13.84
N VAL A 130 -0.83 0.49 14.05
CA VAL A 130 0.54 0.80 13.58
C VAL A 130 1.55 -0.12 14.27
N ALA A 131 1.49 -0.20 15.60
CA ALA A 131 2.34 -1.10 16.38
C ALA A 131 2.06 -2.58 16.05
N LEU A 132 0.77 -2.94 15.87
CA LEU A 132 0.37 -4.29 15.50
C LEU A 132 0.95 -4.67 14.14
N ALA A 133 0.78 -3.85 13.10
CA ALA A 133 1.33 -4.11 11.76
C ALA A 133 2.86 -4.28 11.80
N LYS A 134 3.55 -3.40 12.54
CA LYS A 134 5.00 -3.52 12.74
C LYS A 134 5.37 -4.83 13.42
N SER A 135 4.61 -5.28 14.41
CA SER A 135 4.89 -6.53 15.13
C SER A 135 4.78 -7.78 14.24
N PHE A 136 4.08 -7.68 13.10
CA PHE A 136 4.01 -8.72 12.06
C PHE A 136 5.07 -8.55 10.96
N GLY A 137 5.90 -7.50 11.01
CA GLY A 137 7.01 -7.29 10.09
C GLY A 137 6.72 -6.30 8.93
N ALA A 138 5.66 -5.49 9.04
CA ALA A 138 5.42 -4.42 8.08
C ALA A 138 6.54 -3.37 8.13
N ASP A 139 6.98 -2.91 6.95
CA ASP A 139 7.99 -1.86 6.77
C ASP A 139 7.36 -0.50 6.45
N CYS A 140 6.13 -0.53 5.95
CA CYS A 140 5.33 0.64 5.62
C CYS A 140 3.87 0.39 5.97
N ILE A 141 3.15 1.45 6.34
CA ILE A 141 1.70 1.44 6.52
C ILE A 141 1.02 2.43 5.59
N LEU A 142 -0.28 2.23 5.36
CA LEU A 142 -1.12 3.12 4.56
C LEU A 142 -1.94 4.04 5.49
N ILE A 143 -1.95 5.35 5.21
CA ILE A 143 -2.85 6.30 5.85
C ILE A 143 -3.72 6.91 4.75
N ILE A 144 -5.02 6.58 4.74
CA ILE A 144 -5.99 7.04 3.74
C ILE A 144 -6.66 8.31 4.27
N LEU A 145 -6.38 9.48 3.70
CA LEU A 145 -6.88 10.75 4.22
C LEU A 145 -8.41 10.87 4.18
N SER A 146 -9.06 10.24 3.20
CA SER A 146 -10.54 10.18 3.14
C SER A 146 -11.18 9.26 4.20
N ALA A 147 -10.40 8.41 4.87
CA ALA A 147 -10.89 7.46 5.87
C ALA A 147 -10.79 7.95 7.31
N VAL A 148 -10.01 9.01 7.58
CA VAL A 148 -9.70 9.53 8.91
C VAL A 148 -9.83 11.05 8.95
N ASP A 149 -10.03 11.63 10.13
CA ASP A 149 -9.92 13.07 10.31
C ASP A 149 -8.45 13.52 10.43
N ASN A 150 -8.23 14.84 10.39
CA ASN A 150 -6.89 15.42 10.39
C ASN A 150 -6.09 15.06 11.64
N GLN A 151 -6.73 14.99 12.80
CA GLN A 151 -6.04 14.67 14.06
C GLN A 151 -5.59 13.22 14.06
N LEU A 152 -6.48 12.30 13.69
CA LEU A 152 -6.14 10.88 13.64
C LEU A 152 -5.06 10.59 12.56
N ALA A 153 -5.12 11.26 11.39
CA ALA A 153 -4.06 11.15 10.39
C ALA A 153 -2.69 11.54 10.96
N LYS A 154 -2.64 12.63 11.73
CA LYS A 154 -1.43 13.10 12.41
C LYS A 154 -0.97 12.10 13.48
N ASP A 155 -1.88 11.62 14.33
CA ASP A 155 -1.54 10.65 15.39
C ASP A 155 -0.98 9.36 14.81
N LEU A 156 -1.56 8.85 13.71
CA LEU A 156 -1.06 7.67 12.99
C LEU A 156 0.34 7.91 12.42
N TYR A 157 0.56 9.06 11.78
CA TYR A 157 1.84 9.45 11.21
C TYR A 157 2.92 9.61 12.28
N GLU A 158 2.63 10.30 13.39
CA GLU A 158 3.55 10.48 14.51
C GLU A 158 3.91 9.13 15.15
N THR A 159 2.91 8.28 15.40
CA THR A 159 3.12 6.92 15.93
C THR A 159 4.00 6.08 14.98
N ALA A 160 3.80 6.21 13.67
CA ALA A 160 4.63 5.51 12.69
C ALA A 160 6.08 5.99 12.72
N ASN A 161 6.31 7.31 12.82
CA ASN A 161 7.66 7.87 12.95
C ASN A 161 8.35 7.41 14.25
N GLU A 162 7.67 7.43 15.39
CA GLU A 162 8.18 6.94 16.68
C GLU A 162 8.59 5.47 16.62
N LEU A 163 7.82 4.67 15.89
CA LEU A 163 8.09 3.25 15.69
C LEU A 163 9.08 2.97 14.56
N ASN A 164 9.59 4.00 13.86
CA ASN A 164 10.45 3.84 12.68
C ASN A 164 9.84 2.89 11.63
N ILE A 165 8.59 3.14 11.25
CA ILE A 165 7.89 2.49 10.13
C ILE A 165 7.52 3.55 9.11
N SER A 166 7.77 3.29 7.83
CA SER A 166 7.43 4.22 6.75
C SER A 166 5.93 4.41 6.61
N THR A 167 5.50 5.56 6.10
CA THR A 167 4.09 5.85 5.82
C THR A 167 3.88 6.17 4.35
N LEU A 168 2.80 5.66 3.78
CA LEU A 168 2.25 6.04 2.49
C LEU A 168 0.93 6.77 2.76
N ILE A 169 0.90 8.08 2.48
CA ILE A 169 -0.30 8.92 2.62
C ILE A 169 -1.09 8.85 1.33
N GLU A 170 -2.25 8.20 1.33
CA GLU A 170 -3.10 8.03 0.16
C GLU A 170 -4.06 9.20 0.00
N VAL A 171 -4.10 9.78 -1.21
CA VAL A 171 -4.92 10.94 -1.60
C VAL A 171 -5.75 10.66 -2.84
N HIS A 172 -6.97 11.27 -2.91
CA HIS A 172 -7.93 11.12 -4.01
C HIS A 172 -8.44 12.47 -4.55
N SER A 173 -8.12 13.57 -3.88
CA SER A 173 -8.64 14.90 -4.18
C SER A 173 -7.60 15.98 -3.95
N THR A 174 -7.81 17.16 -4.57
CA THR A 174 -6.98 18.37 -4.37
C THR A 174 -6.80 18.69 -2.89
N LYS A 175 -7.89 18.69 -2.12
CA LYS A 175 -7.85 18.99 -0.68
C LYS A 175 -6.98 18.00 0.09
N GLU A 176 -7.08 16.71 -0.22
CA GLU A 176 -6.25 15.67 0.40
C GLU A 176 -4.78 15.79 -0.03
N ALA A 177 -4.53 16.13 -1.30
CA ALA A 177 -3.18 16.35 -1.82
C ALA A 177 -2.49 17.54 -1.11
N GLU A 178 -3.20 18.67 -0.94
CA GLU A 178 -2.71 19.81 -0.17
C GLU A 178 -2.41 19.44 1.31
N GLN A 179 -3.31 18.67 1.93
CA GLN A 179 -3.12 18.19 3.29
C GLN A 179 -1.92 17.25 3.41
N ALA A 180 -1.67 16.39 2.41
CA ALA A 180 -0.58 15.43 2.42
C ALA A 180 0.80 16.09 2.50
N LEU A 181 0.96 17.31 2.00
CA LEU A 181 2.20 18.08 2.09
C LEU A 181 2.67 18.36 3.53
N SER A 182 1.75 18.31 4.51
CA SER A 182 2.10 18.47 5.93
C SER A 182 2.81 17.25 6.54
N PHE A 183 2.79 16.10 5.87
CA PHE A 183 3.44 14.86 6.29
C PHE A 183 4.81 14.70 5.62
N GLU A 184 5.75 15.62 5.92
CA GLU A 184 7.01 15.78 5.20
C GLU A 184 7.88 14.50 5.10
N ASN A 185 7.82 13.61 6.09
CA ASN A 185 8.62 12.39 6.14
C ASN A 185 7.89 11.17 5.58
N SER A 186 6.80 11.36 4.81
CA SER A 186 6.02 10.28 4.19
C SER A 186 6.33 10.08 2.71
N LEU A 187 5.82 8.98 2.16
CA LEU A 187 5.51 8.83 0.73
C LEU A 187 4.10 9.38 0.49
N ILE A 188 3.79 9.83 -0.73
CA ILE A 188 2.41 10.20 -1.12
C ILE A 188 1.94 9.25 -2.21
N GLY A 189 0.80 8.60 -1.98
CA GLY A 189 0.12 7.73 -2.92
C GLY A 189 -1.07 8.46 -3.56
N ILE A 190 -1.07 8.59 -4.89
CA ILE A 190 -2.20 9.14 -5.62
C ILE A 190 -3.06 7.99 -6.12
N ASN A 191 -4.23 7.81 -5.52
CA ASN A 191 -5.12 6.72 -5.88
C ASN A 191 -6.12 7.15 -6.95
N ASN A 192 -5.98 6.56 -8.13
CA ASN A 192 -6.85 6.79 -9.30
C ASN A 192 -8.27 6.22 -9.13
N ARG A 193 -8.52 5.44 -8.08
CA ARG A 193 -9.84 4.90 -7.77
C ARG A 193 -10.59 5.82 -6.81
N ASN A 194 -11.70 6.37 -7.27
CA ASN A 194 -12.63 7.08 -6.40
C ASN A 194 -13.31 6.08 -5.45
N LEU A 195 -13.17 6.26 -4.13
CA LEU A 195 -13.66 5.31 -3.12
C LEU A 195 -15.19 5.31 -2.97
N ASP A 196 -15.88 6.35 -3.44
CA ASP A 196 -17.34 6.44 -3.39
C ASP A 196 -18.00 5.72 -4.57
N THR A 197 -17.46 5.95 -5.78
CA THR A 197 -18.04 5.44 -7.03
C THR A 197 -17.35 4.19 -7.56
N LEU A 198 -16.18 3.85 -7.03
CA LEU A 198 -15.26 2.80 -7.48
C LEU A 198 -14.73 2.98 -8.92
N LYS A 199 -15.03 4.09 -9.56
CA LYS A 199 -14.51 4.44 -10.87
C LYS A 199 -13.02 4.75 -10.81
N VAL A 200 -12.30 4.41 -11.87
CA VAL A 200 -10.85 4.62 -12.00
C VAL A 200 -10.57 5.58 -13.15
N SER A 201 -9.71 6.58 -12.91
CA SER A 201 -9.22 7.51 -13.91
C SER A 201 -7.74 7.82 -13.68
N LEU A 202 -6.88 7.50 -14.63
CA LEU A 202 -5.44 7.81 -14.55
C LEU A 202 -5.17 9.33 -14.57
N ASN A 203 -6.12 10.14 -15.07
CA ASN A 203 -6.03 11.59 -15.02
C ASN A 203 -5.95 12.12 -13.58
N THR A 204 -6.46 11.38 -12.59
CA THR A 204 -6.33 11.76 -11.16
C THR A 204 -4.87 11.94 -10.78
N THR A 205 -3.98 11.00 -11.18
CA THR A 205 -2.53 11.13 -10.94
C THR A 205 -1.97 12.36 -11.65
N VAL A 206 -2.29 12.57 -12.93
CA VAL A 206 -1.78 13.68 -13.75
C VAL A 206 -2.23 15.05 -13.20
N ASP A 207 -3.42 15.13 -12.64
CA ASP A 207 -3.94 16.37 -12.07
C ASP A 207 -3.36 16.65 -10.67
N LEU A 208 -3.31 15.64 -9.80
CA LEU A 208 -2.89 15.82 -8.41
C LEU A 208 -1.36 15.92 -8.25
N VAL A 209 -0.56 15.35 -9.15
CA VAL A 209 0.91 15.47 -9.09
C VAL A 209 1.35 16.94 -9.05
N LYS A 210 0.68 17.82 -9.77
CA LYS A 210 0.97 19.27 -9.84
C LYS A 210 0.84 19.97 -8.47
N ILE A 211 0.05 19.39 -7.56
CA ILE A 211 -0.17 19.94 -6.21
C ILE A 211 0.92 19.46 -5.27
N VAL A 212 1.34 18.20 -5.42
CA VAL A 212 2.33 17.56 -4.54
C VAL A 212 3.76 17.58 -5.09
N ASP A 213 4.01 18.30 -6.18
CA ASP A 213 5.31 18.40 -6.86
C ASP A 213 6.45 18.90 -5.95
N SER A 214 6.12 19.73 -4.95
CA SER A 214 7.09 20.20 -3.95
C SER A 214 7.48 19.16 -2.90
N HIS A 215 6.82 18.00 -2.87
CA HIS A 215 7.10 16.93 -1.90
C HIS A 215 8.45 16.29 -2.19
N LYS A 216 9.29 16.12 -1.15
CA LYS A 216 10.69 15.69 -1.30
C LYS A 216 10.92 14.18 -1.34
N ASN A 217 9.88 13.41 -1.09
CA ASN A 217 9.93 11.95 -1.11
C ASN A 217 9.14 11.39 -2.29
N PRO A 218 9.37 10.13 -2.69
CA PRO A 218 8.72 9.54 -3.83
C PRO A 218 7.20 9.61 -3.81
N LEU A 219 6.62 9.87 -4.97
CA LEU A 219 5.20 9.76 -5.24
C LEU A 219 4.90 8.37 -5.80
N VAL A 220 3.73 7.83 -5.50
CA VAL A 220 3.29 6.50 -5.92
C VAL A 220 1.95 6.60 -6.65
N CYS A 221 1.86 6.05 -7.86
CA CYS A 221 0.60 5.94 -8.60
C CYS A 221 -0.11 4.64 -8.19
N GLU A 222 -1.37 4.74 -7.76
CA GLU A 222 -2.17 3.60 -7.31
C GLU A 222 -3.42 3.41 -8.15
N SER A 223 -3.77 2.16 -8.41
CA SER A 223 -4.94 1.74 -9.17
C SER A 223 -4.92 2.14 -10.66
N GLY A 224 -5.52 1.29 -11.47
CA GLY A 224 -5.81 1.60 -12.88
C GLY A 224 -4.79 1.11 -13.89
N ILE A 225 -3.59 0.76 -13.51
CA ILE A 225 -2.54 0.29 -14.42
C ILE A 225 -2.85 -1.13 -14.92
N LYS A 226 -2.92 -1.30 -16.24
CA LYS A 226 -3.23 -2.56 -16.93
C LYS A 226 -2.19 -2.95 -17.97
N SER A 227 -1.49 -1.98 -18.57
CA SER A 227 -0.55 -2.14 -19.66
C SER A 227 0.74 -1.34 -19.44
N VAL A 228 1.73 -1.57 -20.28
CA VAL A 228 2.94 -0.74 -20.38
C VAL A 228 2.57 0.68 -20.79
N ASP A 229 1.66 0.84 -21.74
CA ASP A 229 1.21 2.15 -22.21
C ASP A 229 0.62 3.01 -21.07
N ASP A 230 -0.08 2.39 -20.10
CA ASP A 230 -0.58 3.10 -18.92
C ASP A 230 0.58 3.62 -18.06
N ILE A 231 1.63 2.81 -17.87
CA ILE A 231 2.83 3.19 -17.11
C ILE A 231 3.56 4.32 -17.83
N GLU A 232 3.85 4.17 -19.11
CA GLU A 232 4.52 5.18 -19.94
C GLU A 232 3.75 6.50 -19.95
N ASN A 233 2.42 6.43 -20.11
CA ASN A 233 1.57 7.61 -20.04
C ASN A 233 1.66 8.35 -18.69
N ILE A 234 1.68 7.62 -17.56
CA ILE A 234 1.86 8.23 -16.24
C ILE A 234 3.26 8.83 -16.12
N ILE A 235 4.31 8.11 -16.50
CA ILE A 235 5.69 8.62 -16.43
C ILE A 235 5.82 9.93 -17.22
N VAL A 236 5.36 9.95 -18.47
CA VAL A 236 5.47 11.12 -19.34
C VAL A 236 4.71 12.33 -18.81
N ASN A 237 3.52 12.13 -18.22
CA ASN A 237 2.65 13.22 -17.79
C ASN A 237 2.80 13.63 -16.31
N SER A 238 3.48 12.82 -15.50
CA SER A 238 3.61 13.08 -14.07
C SER A 238 5.03 12.94 -13.50
N GLY A 239 5.95 12.32 -14.23
CA GLY A 239 7.29 12.00 -13.73
C GLY A 239 7.32 10.90 -12.64
N ILE A 240 6.20 10.19 -12.39
CA ILE A 240 6.13 9.15 -11.36
C ILE A 240 6.59 7.83 -11.92
N TYR A 241 7.62 7.22 -11.30
CA TYR A 241 8.17 5.90 -11.63
C TYR A 241 7.78 4.79 -10.66
N ASN A 242 6.96 5.09 -9.66
CA ASN A 242 6.57 4.15 -8.60
C ASN A 242 5.08 3.81 -8.68
N PHE A 243 4.72 2.52 -8.73
CA PHE A 243 3.35 2.06 -8.99
C PHE A 243 2.93 0.96 -8.02
N ILE A 244 1.72 1.04 -7.44
CA ILE A 244 1.07 -0.11 -6.80
C ILE A 244 0.17 -0.79 -7.82
N ILE A 245 0.48 -2.04 -8.15
CA ILE A 245 -0.25 -2.81 -9.15
C ILE A 245 -0.68 -4.16 -8.56
N GLY A 246 -1.96 -4.43 -8.59
CA GLY A 246 -2.52 -5.67 -8.04
C GLY A 246 -3.50 -6.35 -9.00
N GLU A 247 -4.61 -5.70 -9.33
CA GLU A 247 -5.71 -6.32 -10.05
C GLU A 247 -5.29 -6.89 -11.42
N SER A 248 -4.53 -6.14 -12.21
CA SER A 248 -4.06 -6.60 -13.52
C SER A 248 -3.03 -7.74 -13.44
N LEU A 249 -2.20 -7.75 -12.39
CA LEU A 249 -1.29 -8.87 -12.12
C LEU A 249 -2.08 -10.11 -11.72
N LEU A 250 -2.94 -10.01 -10.70
CA LEU A 250 -3.63 -11.15 -10.10
C LEU A 250 -4.66 -11.80 -11.02
N LYS A 251 -5.23 -11.05 -11.96
CA LYS A 251 -6.12 -11.59 -13.00
C LYS A 251 -5.39 -12.28 -14.15
N SER A 252 -4.07 -12.08 -14.27
CA SER A 252 -3.29 -12.77 -15.31
C SER A 252 -3.18 -14.26 -15.02
N PRO A 253 -3.25 -15.14 -16.06
CA PRO A 253 -2.95 -16.56 -15.91
C PRO A 253 -1.56 -16.78 -15.29
N ASP A 254 -0.54 -16.06 -15.78
CA ASP A 254 0.82 -16.04 -15.25
C ASP A 254 1.15 -14.64 -14.71
N ILE A 255 1.22 -14.53 -13.38
CA ILE A 255 1.45 -13.26 -12.69
C ILE A 255 2.90 -12.78 -12.83
N GLY A 256 3.85 -13.70 -12.92
CA GLY A 256 5.27 -13.38 -13.08
C GLY A 256 5.58 -12.84 -14.47
N VAL A 257 5.05 -13.51 -15.51
CA VAL A 257 5.16 -13.04 -16.89
C VAL A 257 4.50 -11.67 -17.05
N LYS A 258 3.33 -11.47 -16.45
CA LYS A 258 2.64 -10.17 -16.49
C LYS A 258 3.45 -9.07 -15.81
N LEU A 259 4.07 -9.36 -14.67
CA LEU A 259 4.93 -8.40 -13.98
C LEU A 259 6.12 -8.01 -14.87
N LYS A 260 6.84 -8.98 -15.45
CA LYS A 260 7.94 -8.69 -16.39
C LYS A 260 7.51 -7.87 -17.59
N GLN A 261 6.35 -8.17 -18.17
CA GLN A 261 5.82 -7.37 -19.27
C GLN A 261 5.63 -5.91 -18.87
N LEU A 262 5.08 -5.64 -17.68
CA LEU A 262 4.85 -4.27 -17.19
C LEU A 262 6.16 -3.50 -16.90
N THR A 263 7.30 -4.19 -16.74
CA THR A 263 8.61 -3.53 -16.55
C THR A 263 9.33 -3.21 -17.87
N GLN A 264 8.80 -3.64 -19.01
CA GLN A 264 9.41 -3.40 -20.35
C GLN A 264 8.93 -2.06 -20.92
N ILE A 265 9.28 -0.95 -20.24
CA ILE A 265 9.04 0.40 -20.73
C ILE A 265 10.07 0.80 -21.79
N SER A 266 9.66 1.66 -22.73
CA SER A 266 10.49 2.12 -23.88
C SER A 266 10.86 3.60 -23.77
N LEU A 267 10.81 4.19 -22.58
CA LEU A 267 11.10 5.61 -22.31
C LEU A 267 12.62 5.87 -22.15
#